data_6ce27b6184ac1d71eaccd4f5038c5a4c
#
_entry.id   6ce27b6184ac1d71eaccd4f5038c5a4c
#
_cell.length_a   1.000
_cell.length_b   1.000
_cell.length_c   1.000
_cell.angle_alpha   90.00
_cell.angle_beta   90.00
_cell.angle_gamma   90.00
#
_symmetry.space_group_name_H-M   'P 1'
#
loop_
_entity.id
_entity.type
_entity.pdbx_description
1 polymer ?
#
loop_
_entity_poly.entity_id
_entity_poly.type
_entity_poly.pdbx_seq_one_letter_code
_entity_poly.pdbx_strand_id
1 'polypeptide(L)'
;MKGDFAPKYARILDILPSIAECADGKLVLVGGTALAIFHLKHRLSVDLDFATLGDDDEAAKQALKGCLSAKGVRAFRSKFSNQFIIHFEDTSIKVEVLPPSFKVNKPEWREVGGSRFLVASIEDILRMKETAYAERKEARDLFDIMFILKSRGEPHLRIRSMIKKHGAPKSMERLAAMVFSKEDFEEFGREVSDASKTGS
;
A
#
# COMPACT_ATOMS: atom_id res chain seq x y z
N MET A 1 7.83 11.33 -16.65
CA MET A 1 7.01 10.10 -16.66
C MET A 1 6.24 9.90 -15.35
N LYS A 2 5.38 10.84 -14.94
CA LYS A 2 4.35 10.61 -13.90
C LYS A 2 3.09 9.98 -14.51
N GLY A 3 3.12 9.66 -15.82
CA GLY A 3 1.94 9.40 -16.66
C GLY A 3 1.05 8.25 -16.22
N ASP A 4 1.62 7.13 -15.71
CA ASP A 4 0.83 5.91 -15.48
C ASP A 4 0.28 5.75 -14.06
N PHE A 5 0.83 6.47 -13.07
CA PHE A 5 0.42 6.33 -11.67
C PHE A 5 -0.73 7.26 -11.28
N ALA A 6 -0.77 8.47 -11.80
CA ALA A 6 -1.80 9.45 -11.45
C ALA A 6 -3.22 9.03 -11.88
N PRO A 7 -3.46 8.53 -13.12
CA PRO A 7 -4.75 7.98 -13.49
C PRO A 7 -5.20 6.83 -12.61
N LYS A 8 -4.31 5.88 -12.32
CA LYS A 8 -4.63 4.75 -11.43
C LYS A 8 -5.01 5.22 -10.03
N TYR A 9 -4.27 6.17 -9.48
CA TYR A 9 -4.56 6.72 -8.16
C TYR A 9 -5.92 7.43 -8.13
N ALA A 10 -6.25 8.20 -9.16
CA ALA A 10 -7.56 8.82 -9.28
C ALA A 10 -8.69 7.78 -9.32
N ARG A 11 -8.54 6.70 -10.14
CA ARG A 11 -9.50 5.61 -10.19
C ARG A 11 -9.65 4.84 -8.87
N ILE A 12 -8.57 4.73 -8.10
CA ILE A 12 -8.67 4.18 -6.73
C ILE A 12 -9.57 5.07 -5.87
N LEU A 13 -9.37 6.39 -5.88
CA LEU A 13 -10.21 7.31 -5.12
C LEU A 13 -11.69 7.24 -5.56
N ASP A 14 -11.95 7.14 -6.86
CA ASP A 14 -13.30 7.02 -7.42
C ASP A 14 -14.03 5.75 -6.94
N ILE A 15 -13.31 4.62 -6.84
CA ILE A 15 -13.93 3.32 -6.51
C ILE A 15 -13.96 3.02 -5.02
N LEU A 16 -13.21 3.74 -4.18
CA LEU A 16 -13.13 3.49 -2.74
C LEU A 16 -14.49 3.45 -2.03
N PRO A 17 -15.48 4.31 -2.33
CA PRO A 17 -16.80 4.21 -1.72
C PRO A 17 -17.48 2.85 -1.99
N SER A 18 -17.43 2.38 -3.24
CA SER A 18 -18.01 1.06 -3.61
C SER A 18 -17.24 -0.08 -2.93
N ILE A 19 -15.92 0.03 -2.79
CA ILE A 19 -15.11 -0.95 -2.06
C ILE A 19 -15.49 -0.95 -0.58
N ALA A 20 -15.67 0.22 0.04
CA ALA A 20 -16.04 0.35 1.44
C ALA A 20 -17.38 -0.37 1.73
N GLU A 21 -18.38 -0.16 0.88
CA GLU A 21 -19.66 -0.86 0.98
C GLU A 21 -19.52 -2.38 0.80
N CYS A 22 -18.70 -2.81 -0.15
CA CYS A 22 -18.52 -4.24 -0.47
C CYS A 22 -17.63 -4.99 0.52
N ALA A 23 -16.74 -4.30 1.22
CA ALA A 23 -15.86 -4.90 2.23
C ALA A 23 -16.60 -5.34 3.50
N ASP A 24 -17.74 -4.71 3.80
CA ASP A 24 -18.71 -5.09 4.85
C ASP A 24 -18.04 -5.44 6.21
N GLY A 25 -17.02 -4.70 6.60
CA GLY A 25 -16.26 -4.93 7.84
C GLY A 25 -15.47 -6.25 7.91
N LYS A 26 -15.39 -7.02 6.83
CA LYS A 26 -14.66 -8.30 6.77
C LYS A 26 -13.27 -8.17 6.22
N LEU A 27 -13.03 -7.10 5.48
CA LEU A 27 -11.74 -6.79 4.85
C LEU A 27 -11.16 -5.51 5.44
N VAL A 28 -9.86 -5.51 5.63
CA VAL A 28 -9.07 -4.37 6.11
C VAL A 28 -8.16 -3.90 4.99
N LEU A 29 -8.28 -2.66 4.56
CA LEU A 29 -7.35 -2.07 3.60
C LEU A 29 -5.97 -1.94 4.27
N VAL A 30 -4.94 -2.45 3.59
CA VAL A 30 -3.57 -2.49 4.10
C VAL A 30 -2.57 -1.88 3.10
N GLY A 31 -1.30 -1.96 3.40
CA GLY A 31 -0.23 -1.64 2.46
C GLY A 31 -0.07 -0.17 2.12
N GLY A 32 0.49 0.08 0.92
CA GLY A 32 0.84 1.43 0.48
C GLY A 32 -0.35 2.34 0.26
N THR A 33 -1.48 1.82 -0.18
CA THR A 33 -2.69 2.60 -0.44
C THR A 33 -3.38 3.03 0.85
N ALA A 34 -3.43 2.16 1.86
CA ALA A 34 -3.89 2.54 3.20
C ALA A 34 -3.04 3.68 3.76
N LEU A 35 -1.70 3.56 3.69
CA LEU A 35 -0.78 4.58 4.17
C LEU A 35 -0.93 5.91 3.41
N ALA A 36 -0.97 5.84 2.08
CA ALA A 36 -0.99 7.02 1.23
C ALA A 36 -2.30 7.81 1.31
N ILE A 37 -3.45 7.15 1.46
CA ILE A 37 -4.76 7.81 1.44
C ILE A 37 -5.18 8.25 2.85
N PHE A 38 -5.00 7.40 3.86
CA PHE A 38 -5.61 7.59 5.16
C PHE A 38 -4.66 8.12 6.24
N HIS A 39 -3.33 8.00 6.04
CA HIS A 39 -2.38 8.37 7.07
C HIS A 39 -1.43 9.51 6.66
N LEU A 40 -0.67 9.41 5.58
CA LEU A 40 0.47 10.29 5.34
C LEU A 40 0.41 11.15 4.07
N LYS A 41 -0.31 10.76 3.04
CA LYS A 41 -0.41 11.47 1.74
C LYS A 41 0.96 11.82 1.13
N HIS A 42 1.93 10.93 1.25
CA HIS A 42 3.34 11.17 0.91
C HIS A 42 3.73 10.74 -0.50
N ARG A 43 3.00 9.82 -1.10
CA ARG A 43 3.21 9.34 -2.47
C ARG A 43 1.95 8.74 -3.08
N LEU A 44 1.96 8.53 -4.39
CA LEU A 44 0.95 7.73 -5.08
C LEU A 44 1.06 6.25 -4.70
N SER A 45 -0.08 5.58 -4.58
CA SER A 45 -0.16 4.12 -4.48
C SER A 45 -1.26 3.63 -5.41
N VAL A 46 -1.02 2.53 -6.12
CA VAL A 46 -1.81 2.14 -7.30
C VAL A 46 -2.33 0.70 -7.26
N ASP A 47 -2.13 0.02 -6.16
CA ASP A 47 -2.65 -1.32 -5.88
C ASP A 47 -3.59 -1.24 -4.67
N LEU A 48 -4.57 -2.14 -4.59
CA LEU A 48 -5.46 -2.30 -3.44
C LEU A 48 -5.15 -3.64 -2.79
N ASP A 49 -4.58 -3.58 -1.60
CA ASP A 49 -4.20 -4.75 -0.82
C ASP A 49 -5.12 -4.84 0.42
N PHE A 50 -5.71 -6.02 0.64
CA PHE A 50 -6.61 -6.27 1.77
C PHE A 50 -6.11 -7.44 2.61
N ALA A 51 -6.27 -7.32 3.92
CA ALA A 51 -6.23 -8.46 4.84
C ALA A 51 -7.67 -8.85 5.19
N THR A 52 -7.92 -10.15 5.39
CA THR A 52 -9.20 -10.61 5.91
C THR A 52 -9.19 -10.67 7.45
N LEU A 53 -10.33 -10.39 8.07
CA LEU A 53 -10.53 -10.65 9.50
C LEU A 53 -10.98 -12.09 9.78
N GLY A 54 -11.39 -12.81 8.75
CA GLY A 54 -11.74 -14.23 8.82
C GLY A 54 -10.60 -15.14 8.39
N ASP A 55 -10.88 -16.44 8.41
CA ASP A 55 -9.91 -17.48 8.04
C ASP A 55 -10.00 -17.90 6.56
N ASP A 56 -10.95 -17.35 5.79
CA ASP A 56 -11.20 -17.69 4.38
C ASP A 56 -11.01 -16.44 3.50
N ASP A 57 -9.78 -16.28 3.01
CA ASP A 57 -9.40 -15.19 2.10
C ASP A 57 -10.02 -15.36 0.70
N GLU A 58 -10.21 -16.59 0.24
CA GLU A 58 -10.83 -16.86 -1.05
C GLU A 58 -12.32 -16.47 -1.04
N ALA A 59 -13.07 -16.87 -0.03
CA ALA A 59 -14.47 -16.45 0.10
C ALA A 59 -14.60 -14.93 0.24
N ALA A 60 -13.74 -14.29 1.03
CA ALA A 60 -13.72 -12.83 1.17
C ALA A 60 -13.42 -12.13 -0.16
N LYS A 61 -12.44 -12.62 -0.93
CA LYS A 61 -12.11 -12.11 -2.27
C LYS A 61 -13.29 -12.27 -3.25
N GLN A 62 -13.93 -13.44 -3.27
CA GLN A 62 -15.08 -13.69 -4.16
C GLN A 62 -16.27 -12.81 -3.78
N ALA A 63 -16.53 -12.61 -2.49
CA ALA A 63 -17.59 -11.73 -2.01
C ALA A 63 -17.35 -10.27 -2.45
N LEU A 64 -16.12 -9.75 -2.24
CA LEU A 64 -15.75 -8.42 -2.69
C LEU A 64 -15.92 -8.27 -4.20
N LYS A 65 -15.37 -9.20 -4.98
CA LYS A 65 -15.46 -9.19 -6.43
C LYS A 65 -16.91 -9.26 -6.92
N GLY A 66 -17.71 -10.14 -6.34
CA GLY A 66 -19.12 -10.32 -6.69
C GLY A 66 -19.94 -9.06 -6.41
N CYS A 67 -19.75 -8.46 -5.23
CA CYS A 67 -20.40 -7.20 -4.86
C CYS A 67 -20.03 -6.06 -5.82
N LEU A 68 -18.75 -5.88 -6.13
CA LEU A 68 -18.29 -4.87 -7.09
C LEU A 68 -18.88 -5.11 -8.48
N SER A 69 -18.96 -6.37 -8.93
CA SER A 69 -19.58 -6.72 -10.22
C SER A 69 -21.08 -6.39 -10.24
N ALA A 70 -21.80 -6.62 -9.15
CA ALA A 70 -23.21 -6.25 -9.01
C ALA A 70 -23.43 -4.73 -9.08
N LYS A 71 -22.43 -3.94 -8.73
CA LYS A 71 -22.41 -2.47 -8.88
C LYS A 71 -21.95 -2.00 -10.27
N GLY A 72 -21.76 -2.90 -11.24
CA GLY A 72 -21.35 -2.57 -12.59
C GLY A 72 -19.83 -2.42 -12.77
N VAL A 73 -19.02 -2.74 -11.76
CA VAL A 73 -17.55 -2.70 -11.83
C VAL A 73 -17.03 -3.91 -12.60
N ARG A 74 -16.27 -3.68 -13.67
CA ARG A 74 -15.68 -4.75 -14.47
C ARG A 74 -14.48 -5.36 -13.75
N ALA A 75 -14.69 -6.51 -13.09
CA ALA A 75 -13.67 -7.22 -12.32
C ALA A 75 -13.37 -8.61 -12.92
N PHE A 76 -12.13 -8.85 -13.30
CA PHE A 76 -11.67 -10.06 -13.96
C PHE A 76 -10.70 -10.86 -13.10
N ARG A 77 -10.61 -12.15 -13.33
CA ARG A 77 -9.63 -13.01 -12.66
C ARG A 77 -8.20 -12.61 -13.05
N SER A 78 -7.30 -12.61 -12.07
CA SER A 78 -5.85 -12.57 -12.30
C SER A 78 -5.31 -13.99 -12.53
N LYS A 79 -4.07 -14.09 -13.01
CA LYS A 79 -3.32 -15.35 -13.03
C LYS A 79 -2.97 -15.89 -11.64
N PHE A 80 -2.99 -15.02 -10.62
CA PHE A 80 -2.74 -15.38 -9.22
C PHE A 80 -4.07 -15.56 -8.49
N SER A 81 -4.17 -16.63 -7.70
CA SER A 81 -5.43 -17.03 -7.03
C SER A 81 -5.94 -15.97 -6.04
N ASN A 82 -5.04 -15.29 -5.33
CA ASN A 82 -5.38 -14.29 -4.34
C ASN A 82 -5.67 -12.88 -4.92
N GLN A 83 -5.73 -12.73 -6.25
CA GLN A 83 -5.87 -11.44 -6.92
C GLN A 83 -7.02 -11.42 -7.91
N PHE A 84 -7.54 -10.21 -8.18
CA PHE A 84 -8.34 -9.89 -9.35
C PHE A 84 -7.98 -8.48 -9.86
N ILE A 85 -8.41 -8.17 -11.08
CA ILE A 85 -8.12 -6.90 -11.74
C ILE A 85 -9.43 -6.17 -12.00
N ILE A 86 -9.52 -4.92 -11.58
CA ILE A 86 -10.58 -4.01 -11.95
C ILE A 86 -10.15 -3.25 -13.19
N HIS A 87 -10.97 -3.29 -14.25
CA HIS A 87 -10.70 -2.60 -15.51
C HIS A 87 -11.54 -1.33 -15.62
N PHE A 88 -10.86 -0.24 -15.95
CA PHE A 88 -11.42 1.02 -16.40
C PHE A 88 -11.09 1.21 -17.88
N GLU A 89 -11.66 2.22 -18.53
CA GLU A 89 -11.37 2.51 -19.94
C GLU A 89 -9.91 2.91 -20.18
N ASP A 90 -9.35 3.66 -19.23
CA ASP A 90 -8.02 4.26 -19.31
C ASP A 90 -6.93 3.48 -18.55
N THR A 91 -7.32 2.57 -17.65
CA THR A 91 -6.35 1.87 -16.82
C THR A 91 -6.92 0.61 -16.16
N SER A 92 -6.09 -0.07 -15.36
CA SER A 92 -6.53 -1.19 -14.53
C SER A 92 -5.88 -1.15 -13.15
N ILE A 93 -6.61 -1.61 -12.15
CA ILE A 93 -6.18 -1.67 -10.74
C ILE A 93 -6.11 -3.12 -10.31
N LYS A 94 -4.98 -3.52 -9.74
CA LYS A 94 -4.81 -4.80 -9.08
C LYS A 94 -5.46 -4.74 -7.69
N VAL A 95 -6.26 -5.73 -7.37
CA VAL A 95 -6.78 -5.99 -6.04
C VAL A 95 -6.22 -7.33 -5.55
N GLU A 96 -5.67 -7.33 -4.37
CA GLU A 96 -5.09 -8.51 -3.73
C GLU A 96 -5.68 -8.70 -2.34
N VAL A 97 -6.10 -9.93 -2.02
CA VAL A 97 -6.48 -10.32 -0.67
C VAL A 97 -5.38 -11.21 -0.12
N LEU A 98 -4.76 -10.74 0.94
CA LEU A 98 -3.62 -11.42 1.58
C LEU A 98 -4.08 -12.65 2.35
N PRO A 99 -3.24 -13.69 2.47
CA PRO A 99 -3.60 -14.91 3.18
C PRO A 99 -3.88 -14.64 4.67
N PRO A 100 -4.67 -15.51 5.35
CA PRO A 100 -5.06 -15.32 6.76
C PRO A 100 -3.89 -15.28 7.75
N SER A 101 -2.71 -15.79 7.36
CA SER A 101 -1.47 -15.65 8.13
C SER A 101 -1.03 -14.20 8.30
N PHE A 102 -1.54 -13.33 7.44
CA PHE A 102 -1.26 -11.90 7.46
C PHE A 102 -2.23 -11.16 8.40
N LYS A 103 -1.84 -11.02 9.68
CA LYS A 103 -2.73 -10.46 10.70
C LYS A 103 -2.59 -8.95 10.85
N VAL A 104 -3.73 -8.26 10.85
CA VAL A 104 -3.87 -6.87 11.29
C VAL A 104 -4.33 -6.87 12.74
N ASN A 105 -3.57 -6.21 13.63
CA ASN A 105 -3.86 -6.26 15.07
C ASN A 105 -4.80 -5.15 15.52
N LYS A 106 -4.71 -3.97 14.87
CA LYS A 106 -5.47 -2.78 15.26
C LYS A 106 -6.07 -2.11 14.04
N PRO A 107 -7.09 -2.71 13.39
CA PRO A 107 -7.79 -2.04 12.31
C PRO A 107 -8.59 -0.84 12.86
N GLU A 108 -8.65 0.22 12.08
CA GLU A 108 -9.36 1.46 12.42
C GLU A 108 -10.49 1.71 11.42
N TRP A 109 -11.66 2.12 11.92
CA TRP A 109 -12.74 2.53 11.04
C TRP A 109 -12.41 3.89 10.39
N ARG A 110 -12.58 3.95 9.08
CA ARG A 110 -12.46 5.18 8.28
C ARG A 110 -13.73 5.37 7.45
N GLU A 111 -14.03 6.60 7.11
CA GLU A 111 -15.17 6.97 6.29
C GLU A 111 -14.73 7.46 4.91
N VAL A 112 -15.39 6.98 3.87
CA VAL A 112 -15.18 7.37 2.47
C VAL A 112 -16.52 7.40 1.75
N GLY A 113 -16.88 8.55 1.20
CA GLY A 113 -18.13 8.70 0.42
C GLY A 113 -19.39 8.31 1.17
N GLY A 114 -19.43 8.52 2.49
CA GLY A 114 -20.56 8.13 3.34
C GLY A 114 -20.57 6.67 3.78
N SER A 115 -19.62 5.85 3.31
CA SER A 115 -19.46 4.45 3.69
C SER A 115 -18.26 4.28 4.64
N ARG A 116 -18.38 3.34 5.59
CA ARG A 116 -17.31 3.04 6.55
C ARG A 116 -16.65 1.72 6.21
N PHE A 117 -15.34 1.66 6.33
CA PHE A 117 -14.59 0.42 6.22
C PHE A 117 -13.33 0.41 7.08
N LEU A 118 -12.72 -0.74 7.23
CA LEU A 118 -11.57 -0.94 8.06
C LEU A 118 -10.26 -0.66 7.30
N VAL A 119 -9.36 0.06 7.94
CA VAL A 119 -8.01 0.38 7.46
C VAL A 119 -7.01 -0.05 8.53
N ALA A 120 -5.89 -0.60 8.12
CA ALA A 120 -4.83 -0.97 9.05
C ALA A 120 -4.23 0.27 9.74
N SER A 121 -3.89 0.12 11.02
CA SER A 121 -3.18 1.16 11.76
C SER A 121 -1.80 1.43 11.17
N ILE A 122 -1.24 2.60 11.47
CA ILE A 122 0.11 2.97 11.04
C ILE A 122 1.17 2.01 11.62
N GLU A 123 0.93 1.42 12.80
CA GLU A 123 1.78 0.41 13.43
C GLU A 123 1.76 -0.91 12.65
N ASP A 124 0.58 -1.34 12.24
CA ASP A 124 0.44 -2.55 11.43
C ASP A 124 1.13 -2.37 10.08
N ILE A 125 0.93 -1.21 9.43
CA ILE A 125 1.55 -0.89 8.16
C ILE A 125 3.08 -0.81 8.30
N LEU A 126 3.61 -0.23 9.37
CA LEU A 126 5.06 -0.18 9.62
C LEU A 126 5.66 -1.59 9.65
N ARG A 127 5.09 -2.51 10.42
CA ARG A 127 5.56 -3.91 10.48
C ARG A 127 5.52 -4.59 9.12
N MET A 128 4.43 -4.36 8.36
CA MET A 128 4.31 -4.88 6.99
C MET A 128 5.42 -4.38 6.09
N LYS A 129 5.72 -3.09 6.16
CA LYS A 129 6.75 -2.45 5.34
C LYS A 129 8.16 -2.91 5.71
N GLU A 130 8.43 -3.14 6.98
CA GLU A 130 9.70 -3.69 7.44
C GLU A 130 9.93 -5.12 6.91
N THR A 131 8.91 -5.99 7.01
CA THR A 131 8.96 -7.34 6.46
C THR A 131 9.14 -7.30 4.94
N ALA A 132 8.32 -6.51 4.24
CA ALA A 132 8.39 -6.39 2.79
C ALA A 132 9.76 -5.86 2.31
N TYR A 133 10.34 -4.88 3.02
CA TYR A 133 11.68 -4.40 2.68
C TYR A 133 12.76 -5.45 2.89
N ALA A 134 12.70 -6.19 3.98
CA ALA A 134 13.64 -7.28 4.25
C ALA A 134 13.63 -8.35 3.14
N GLU A 135 12.46 -8.65 2.59
CA GLU A 135 12.27 -9.67 1.54
C GLU A 135 12.66 -9.17 0.15
N ARG A 136 12.12 -8.03 -0.27
CA ARG A 136 12.20 -7.57 -1.68
C ARG A 136 13.06 -6.34 -1.92
N LYS A 137 13.42 -5.58 -0.88
CA LYS A 137 14.29 -4.38 -0.93
C LYS A 137 13.77 -3.28 -1.86
N GLU A 138 12.45 -3.12 -1.96
CA GLU A 138 11.87 -2.07 -2.79
C GLU A 138 12.00 -0.70 -2.12
N ALA A 139 12.49 0.30 -2.88
CA ALA A 139 12.68 1.67 -2.37
C ALA A 139 11.39 2.27 -1.78
N ARG A 140 10.23 1.95 -2.36
CA ARG A 140 8.94 2.42 -1.86
C ARG A 140 8.63 1.94 -0.44
N ASP A 141 9.06 0.74 -0.06
CA ASP A 141 8.81 0.21 1.29
C ASP A 141 9.67 0.93 2.31
N LEU A 142 10.94 1.18 1.99
CA LEU A 142 11.84 1.94 2.85
C LEU A 142 11.44 3.41 2.95
N PHE A 143 10.95 4.00 1.87
CA PHE A 143 10.41 5.37 1.84
C PHE A 143 9.16 5.48 2.71
N ASP A 144 8.24 4.52 2.64
CA ASP A 144 7.07 4.45 3.52
C ASP A 144 7.48 4.40 5.00
N ILE A 145 8.49 3.57 5.34
CA ILE A 145 9.02 3.48 6.70
C ILE A 145 9.60 4.84 7.14
N MET A 146 10.41 5.49 6.29
CA MET A 146 10.97 6.82 6.59
C MET A 146 9.87 7.83 6.94
N PHE A 147 8.82 7.88 6.14
CA PHE A 147 7.71 8.80 6.38
C PHE A 147 6.92 8.50 7.65
N ILE A 148 6.72 7.23 7.98
CA ILE A 148 6.11 6.82 9.26
C ILE A 148 6.98 7.29 10.43
N LEU A 149 8.29 7.05 10.39
CA LEU A 149 9.21 7.49 11.43
C LEU A 149 9.25 9.02 11.55
N LYS A 150 9.33 9.72 10.43
CA LYS A 150 9.29 11.20 10.36
C LYS A 150 8.01 11.75 10.99
N SER A 151 6.85 11.15 10.72
CA SER A 151 5.57 11.57 11.30
C SER A 151 5.49 11.40 12.82
N ARG A 152 6.36 10.59 13.41
CA ARG A 152 6.49 10.35 14.85
C ARG A 152 7.62 11.14 15.51
N GLY A 153 8.37 11.92 14.73
CA GLY A 153 9.58 12.58 15.21
C GLY A 153 10.72 11.60 15.55
N GLU A 154 10.68 10.39 15.02
CA GLU A 154 11.71 9.38 15.23
C GLU A 154 12.91 9.63 14.29
N PRO A 155 14.15 9.40 14.76
CA PRO A 155 15.35 9.61 13.94
C PRO A 155 15.49 8.56 12.82
N HIS A 156 16.14 8.94 11.73
CA HIS A 156 16.38 8.07 10.57
C HIS A 156 17.39 6.94 10.82
N LEU A 157 17.90 6.77 12.03
CA LEU A 157 18.84 5.69 12.39
C LEU A 157 18.30 4.29 12.04
N ARG A 158 16.98 4.10 12.16
CA ARG A 158 16.33 2.84 11.81
C ARG A 158 16.43 2.55 10.31
N ILE A 159 16.32 3.56 9.45
CA ILE A 159 16.50 3.44 8.00
C ILE A 159 17.92 2.95 7.68
N ARG A 160 18.93 3.57 8.28
CA ARG A 160 20.35 3.20 8.09
C ARG A 160 20.62 1.76 8.58
N SER A 161 20.05 1.39 9.72
CA SER A 161 20.14 0.02 10.24
C SER A 161 19.51 -1.00 9.30
N MET A 162 18.36 -0.69 8.71
CA MET A 162 17.68 -1.58 7.75
C MET A 162 18.50 -1.75 6.47
N ILE A 163 19.08 -0.68 5.93
CA ILE A 163 19.95 -0.74 4.76
C ILE A 163 21.19 -1.58 5.06
N LYS A 164 21.83 -1.37 6.21
CA LYS A 164 23.00 -2.15 6.62
C LYS A 164 22.68 -3.64 6.77
N LYS A 165 21.50 -3.97 7.31
CA LYS A 165 21.10 -5.36 7.54
C LYS A 165 20.62 -6.08 6.28
N HIS A 166 19.86 -5.41 5.44
CA HIS A 166 19.15 -6.03 4.32
C HIS A 166 19.71 -5.65 2.94
N GLY A 167 20.55 -4.61 2.85
CA GLY A 167 21.11 -4.08 1.61
C GLY A 167 20.37 -2.86 1.09
N ALA A 168 20.97 -2.18 0.10
CA ALA A 168 20.44 -0.97 -0.50
C ALA A 168 19.09 -1.20 -1.23
N PRO A 169 18.22 -0.18 -1.26
CA PRO A 169 16.92 -0.29 -1.93
C PRO A 169 17.05 -0.35 -3.45
N LYS A 170 16.14 -1.08 -4.08
CA LYS A 170 15.98 -1.20 -5.53
C LYS A 170 14.85 -0.28 -6.03
N SER A 171 14.80 -0.09 -7.36
CA SER A 171 13.67 0.60 -8.02
C SER A 171 13.48 2.06 -7.58
N MET A 172 14.57 2.78 -7.34
CA MET A 172 14.55 4.21 -6.98
C MET A 172 13.83 5.07 -8.03
N GLU A 173 14.04 4.80 -9.33
CA GLU A 173 13.40 5.50 -10.44
C GLU A 173 11.88 5.37 -10.41
N ARG A 174 11.38 4.16 -10.07
CA ARG A 174 9.95 3.92 -9.92
C ARG A 174 9.38 4.73 -8.75
N LEU A 175 10.10 4.79 -7.62
CA LEU A 175 9.69 5.62 -6.49
C LEU A 175 9.65 7.10 -6.88
N ALA A 176 10.66 7.62 -7.59
CA ALA A 176 10.71 9.00 -8.05
C ALA A 176 9.48 9.42 -8.88
N ALA A 177 8.91 8.48 -9.65
CA ALA A 177 7.68 8.72 -10.41
C ALA A 177 6.40 8.75 -9.55
N MET A 178 6.47 8.27 -8.31
CA MET A 178 5.31 8.14 -7.41
C MET A 178 5.25 9.21 -6.32
N VAL A 179 6.36 9.83 -5.94
CA VAL A 179 6.41 10.80 -4.84
C VAL A 179 5.75 12.14 -5.24
N PHE A 180 5.15 12.81 -4.26
CA PHE A 180 4.56 14.13 -4.46
C PHE A 180 5.60 15.25 -4.38
N SER A 181 6.56 15.16 -3.46
CA SER A 181 7.59 16.15 -3.21
C SER A 181 8.96 15.67 -3.70
N LYS A 182 9.61 16.52 -4.49
CA LYS A 182 10.99 16.29 -4.93
C LYS A 182 11.96 16.36 -3.75
N GLU A 183 11.72 17.27 -2.84
CA GLU A 183 12.52 17.48 -1.62
C GLU A 183 12.52 16.25 -0.72
N ASP A 184 11.35 15.63 -0.54
CA ASP A 184 11.23 14.38 0.23
C ASP A 184 12.00 13.21 -0.44
N PHE A 185 11.96 13.15 -1.78
CA PHE A 185 12.73 12.14 -2.50
C PHE A 185 14.24 12.38 -2.40
N GLU A 186 14.69 13.62 -2.45
CA GLU A 186 16.10 13.99 -2.28
C GLU A 186 16.58 13.73 -0.84
N GLU A 187 15.75 14.01 0.17
CA GLU A 187 16.02 13.66 1.58
C GLU A 187 16.23 12.15 1.71
N PHE A 188 15.32 11.36 1.16
CA PHE A 188 15.42 9.90 1.16
C PHE A 188 16.70 9.41 0.45
N GLY A 189 17.03 10.01 -0.70
CA GLY A 189 18.25 9.70 -1.45
C GLY A 189 19.52 9.94 -0.64
N ARG A 190 19.58 11.03 0.15
CA ARG A 190 20.69 11.32 1.07
C ARG A 190 20.81 10.25 2.14
N GLU A 191 19.72 9.87 2.80
CA GLU A 191 19.74 8.82 3.84
C GLU A 191 20.24 7.47 3.29
N VAL A 192 19.82 7.10 2.08
CA VAL A 192 20.28 5.88 1.41
C VAL A 192 21.77 5.95 1.08
N SER A 193 22.25 7.09 0.56
CA SER A 193 23.67 7.30 0.22
C SER A 193 24.57 7.24 1.45
N ASP A 194 24.18 7.92 2.54
CA ASP A 194 24.94 7.96 3.77
C ASP A 194 25.04 6.60 4.46
N ALA A 195 23.92 5.85 4.46
CA ALA A 195 23.91 4.49 4.98
C ALA A 195 24.84 3.53 4.21
N SER A 196 24.96 3.74 2.90
CA SER A 196 25.84 2.91 2.05
C SER A 196 27.33 3.19 2.26
N LYS A 197 27.70 4.43 2.65
CA LYS A 197 29.09 4.82 2.91
C LYS A 197 29.63 4.34 4.26
N THR A 198 28.78 4.17 5.25
CA THR A 198 29.13 3.75 6.61
C THR A 198 29.26 2.23 6.77
N GLY A 199 29.09 1.46 5.71
CA GLY A 199 29.15 -0.01 5.67
C GLY A 199 30.43 -0.59 5.05
N SER A 200 31.42 0.25 4.72
CA SER A 200 32.73 -0.16 4.15
C SER A 200 33.77 -0.27 5.22
#